data_68bf5a72ac3fafca6c80b92bbfba3042
#
_entry.id   68bf5a72ac3fafca6c80b92bbfba3042
#
_cell.length_a   1.000
_cell.length_b   1.000
_cell.length_c   1.000
_cell.angle_alpha   90.00
_cell.angle_beta   90.00
_cell.angle_gamma   90.00
#
_symmetry.space_group_name_H-M   'P 1'
#
loop_
_entity.id
_entity.type
_entity.pdbx_description
1 polymer ?
#
loop_
_entity_poly.entity_id
_entity_poly.type
_entity_poly.pdbx_seq_one_letter_code
_entity_poly.pdbx_strand_id
1 'polypeptide(L)'
;MRVVRMAEFGDASVLELAEGPDLEAGPGEVRINVVGAGVNGADISQRQGNYPPPAGAPPWLGLEVSGTVSAIGEGVAGVAVGDAVCALLPGGGYAEQAVVDAGLVLPVPSNVSVLDAAALPEVVATVWSNVFMLAQLQPGETLLVHGGTSGVGTMAIQIATALGSRVIATAGSPKKVAFIESLGATGVDYRADDFVEKVSDFTDDAGADVVLDLVGGDYLARNIRALAVGGRIMSIANRSGDLSTFSLGSLMMKRGRIWATTLRFRSLAERVEILQAVHKTVWPLIEAGWVKPIIDSTYDLSEAPAAHERMESSAHIGKILLRAV
;
A
#
# COMPACT_ATOMS: atom_id res chain seq x y z
N MET A 1 -11.53 -24.43 -6.17
CA MET A 1 -11.18 -23.12 -6.76
C MET A 1 -9.74 -23.07 -7.20
N ARG A 2 -9.38 -22.19 -8.15
CA ARG A 2 -7.97 -21.98 -8.53
C ARG A 2 -7.28 -20.99 -7.58
N VAL A 3 -6.02 -21.27 -7.25
CA VAL A 3 -5.16 -20.44 -6.39
C VAL A 3 -3.76 -20.39 -6.95
N VAL A 4 -3.01 -19.31 -6.68
CA VAL A 4 -1.58 -19.27 -6.96
C VAL A 4 -0.82 -19.77 -5.74
N ARG A 5 -0.12 -20.90 -5.88
CA ARG A 5 0.70 -21.52 -4.85
C ARG A 5 2.19 -21.27 -5.09
N MET A 6 2.97 -21.46 -4.07
CA MET A 6 4.42 -21.62 -4.15
C MET A 6 4.81 -22.89 -3.34
N ALA A 7 5.62 -23.77 -3.93
CA ALA A 7 6.11 -24.98 -3.27
C ALA A 7 7.31 -24.69 -2.35
N GLU A 8 8.07 -23.66 -2.68
CA GLU A 8 9.27 -23.22 -1.96
C GLU A 8 9.43 -21.69 -2.05
N PHE A 9 10.33 -21.14 -1.25
CA PHE A 9 10.72 -19.74 -1.40
C PHE A 9 11.68 -19.56 -2.56
N GLY A 10 11.55 -18.44 -3.30
CA GLY A 10 12.42 -18.23 -4.46
C GLY A 10 12.09 -16.99 -5.28
N ASP A 11 12.50 -17.00 -6.54
CA ASP A 11 12.18 -16.00 -7.55
C ASP A 11 10.73 -16.17 -8.05
N ALA A 12 10.32 -15.38 -9.04
CA ALA A 12 8.94 -15.38 -9.52
C ALA A 12 8.49 -16.74 -10.10
N SER A 13 9.42 -17.57 -10.58
CA SER A 13 9.11 -18.87 -11.22
C SER A 13 8.54 -19.92 -10.26
N VAL A 14 8.65 -19.71 -8.94
CA VAL A 14 8.06 -20.63 -7.94
C VAL A 14 6.55 -20.50 -7.80
N LEU A 15 5.94 -19.48 -8.45
CA LEU A 15 4.50 -19.28 -8.43
C LEU A 15 3.83 -20.12 -9.52
N GLU A 16 2.87 -20.91 -9.13
CA GLU A 16 2.10 -21.76 -10.05
C GLU A 16 0.59 -21.69 -9.76
N LEU A 17 -0.23 -21.74 -10.81
CA LEU A 17 -1.66 -21.89 -10.68
C LEU A 17 -1.98 -23.34 -10.33
N ALA A 18 -2.75 -23.54 -9.28
CA ALA A 18 -3.11 -24.87 -8.77
C ALA A 18 -4.55 -24.90 -8.26
N GLU A 19 -5.09 -26.12 -8.09
CA GLU A 19 -6.36 -26.31 -7.41
C GLU A 19 -6.21 -26.12 -5.90
N GLY A 20 -7.16 -25.40 -5.33
CA GLY A 20 -7.31 -25.16 -3.90
C GLY A 20 -8.67 -25.59 -3.39
N PRO A 21 -8.88 -25.68 -2.06
CA PRO A 21 -10.19 -25.99 -1.48
C PRO A 21 -11.16 -24.85 -1.75
N ASP A 22 -12.46 -25.18 -1.83
CA ASP A 22 -13.50 -24.16 -1.74
C ASP A 22 -13.56 -23.61 -0.31
N LEU A 23 -13.81 -22.31 -0.18
CA LEU A 23 -13.82 -21.63 1.11
C LEU A 23 -15.25 -21.46 1.62
N GLU A 24 -15.43 -21.54 2.93
CA GLU A 24 -16.70 -21.27 3.60
C GLU A 24 -16.53 -20.08 4.56
N ALA A 25 -17.52 -19.19 4.61
CA ALA A 25 -17.51 -18.07 5.54
C ALA A 25 -17.92 -18.56 6.94
N GLY A 26 -17.05 -18.36 7.92
CA GLY A 26 -17.33 -18.58 9.33
C GLY A 26 -18.14 -17.42 9.96
N PRO A 27 -18.51 -17.53 11.25
CA PRO A 27 -19.19 -16.44 11.95
C PRO A 27 -18.38 -15.12 11.88
N GLY A 28 -19.05 -14.03 11.53
CA GLY A 28 -18.43 -12.71 11.36
C GLY A 28 -17.67 -12.51 10.04
N GLU A 29 -17.59 -13.53 9.18
CA GLU A 29 -16.83 -13.49 7.93
C GLU A 29 -17.74 -13.39 6.70
N VAL A 30 -17.16 -12.91 5.61
CA VAL A 30 -17.75 -12.93 4.28
C VAL A 30 -16.87 -13.71 3.32
N ARG A 31 -17.49 -14.42 2.35
CA ARG A 31 -16.79 -15.00 1.21
C ARG A 31 -17.00 -14.12 -0.01
N ILE A 32 -15.92 -13.80 -0.68
CA ILE A 32 -15.87 -12.97 -1.89
C ILE A 32 -15.47 -13.86 -3.06
N ASN A 33 -16.28 -13.87 -4.14
CA ASN A 33 -15.83 -14.32 -5.45
C ASN A 33 -14.94 -13.22 -6.02
N VAL A 34 -13.65 -13.51 -6.15
CA VAL A 34 -12.62 -12.52 -6.50
C VAL A 34 -12.68 -12.21 -7.98
N VAL A 35 -12.73 -10.93 -8.31
CA VAL A 35 -12.55 -10.39 -9.67
C VAL A 35 -11.12 -9.92 -9.87
N GLY A 36 -10.53 -9.29 -8.87
CA GLY A 36 -9.16 -8.80 -8.90
C GLY A 36 -8.44 -8.92 -7.57
N ALA A 37 -7.11 -9.09 -7.62
CA ALA A 37 -6.21 -9.03 -6.49
C ALA A 37 -5.08 -8.04 -6.76
N GLY A 38 -4.70 -7.23 -5.78
CA GLY A 38 -3.59 -6.29 -5.89
C GLY A 38 -2.25 -6.96 -5.57
N VAL A 39 -1.23 -6.73 -6.41
CA VAL A 39 0.15 -7.15 -6.13
C VAL A 39 0.84 -6.10 -5.26
N ASN A 40 1.52 -6.56 -4.20
CA ASN A 40 2.18 -5.71 -3.22
C ASN A 40 3.64 -6.14 -3.00
N GLY A 41 4.50 -5.19 -2.57
CA GLY A 41 5.89 -5.51 -2.24
C GLY A 41 6.03 -6.56 -1.13
N ALA A 42 5.04 -6.65 -0.24
CA ALA A 42 4.97 -7.66 0.80
C ALA A 42 4.74 -9.08 0.26
N ASP A 43 4.03 -9.22 -0.88
CA ASP A 43 3.87 -10.52 -1.57
C ASP A 43 5.22 -11.00 -2.11
N ILE A 44 6.03 -10.08 -2.68
CA ILE A 44 7.40 -10.40 -3.11
C ILE A 44 8.24 -10.88 -1.91
N SER A 45 8.19 -10.13 -0.80
CA SER A 45 8.92 -10.47 0.41
C SER A 45 8.48 -11.82 1.01
N GLN A 46 7.17 -12.11 0.98
CA GLN A 46 6.65 -13.42 1.42
C GLN A 46 7.13 -14.54 0.50
N ARG A 47 7.07 -14.35 -0.82
CA ARG A 47 7.57 -15.32 -1.80
C ARG A 47 9.05 -15.63 -1.58
N GLN A 48 9.84 -14.62 -1.20
CA GLN A 48 11.28 -14.75 -0.89
C GLN A 48 11.57 -15.29 0.51
N GLY A 49 10.55 -15.57 1.34
CA GLY A 49 10.70 -16.08 2.70
C GLY A 49 10.99 -15.03 3.78
N ASN A 50 10.97 -13.74 3.42
CA ASN A 50 11.35 -12.63 4.31
C ASN A 50 10.15 -12.00 5.05
N TYR A 51 8.92 -12.39 4.72
CA TYR A 51 7.70 -11.82 5.30
C TYR A 51 6.63 -12.91 5.51
N PRO A 52 6.76 -13.76 6.54
CA PRO A 52 5.85 -14.89 6.74
C PRO A 52 4.41 -14.45 6.97
N PRO A 53 3.39 -15.23 6.54
CA PRO A 53 2.00 -14.94 6.85
C PRO A 53 1.74 -15.05 8.36
N PRO A 54 0.80 -14.27 8.92
CA PRO A 54 0.37 -14.45 10.31
C PRO A 54 -0.32 -15.80 10.49
N ALA A 55 -0.32 -16.29 11.72
CA ALA A 55 -0.99 -17.55 12.04
C ALA A 55 -2.47 -17.54 11.65
N GLY A 56 -2.93 -18.59 10.97
CA GLY A 56 -4.30 -18.72 10.48
C GLY A 56 -4.56 -18.09 9.11
N ALA A 57 -3.64 -17.32 8.55
CA ALA A 57 -3.78 -16.84 7.18
C ALA A 57 -3.60 -17.99 6.17
N PRO A 58 -4.30 -17.95 5.01
CA PRO A 58 -4.06 -18.90 3.92
C PRO A 58 -2.57 -18.93 3.51
N PRO A 59 -2.04 -20.10 3.10
CA PRO A 59 -0.61 -20.22 2.76
C PRO A 59 -0.22 -19.54 1.43
N TRP A 60 -1.19 -19.19 0.58
CA TRP A 60 -0.93 -18.47 -0.66
C TRP A 60 -0.95 -16.96 -0.48
N LEU A 61 -0.41 -16.24 -1.46
CA LEU A 61 -0.18 -14.81 -1.43
C LEU A 61 -1.47 -13.99 -1.60
N GLY A 62 -1.33 -12.67 -1.49
CA GLY A 62 -2.34 -11.66 -1.78
C GLY A 62 -2.92 -11.02 -0.53
N LEU A 63 -2.74 -9.70 -0.40
CA LEU A 63 -3.11 -8.91 0.78
C LEU A 63 -4.38 -8.08 0.59
N GLU A 64 -4.92 -8.06 -0.63
CA GLU A 64 -6.12 -7.32 -0.98
C GLU A 64 -6.81 -7.92 -2.19
N VAL A 65 -8.12 -7.82 -2.20
CA VAL A 65 -8.96 -8.27 -3.32
C VAL A 65 -10.12 -7.30 -3.55
N SER A 66 -10.75 -7.45 -4.72
CA SER A 66 -12.09 -6.96 -5.00
C SER A 66 -12.91 -8.04 -5.68
N GLY A 67 -14.22 -7.96 -5.55
CA GLY A 67 -15.11 -8.95 -6.13
C GLY A 67 -16.55 -8.78 -5.66
N THR A 68 -17.29 -9.87 -5.68
CA THR A 68 -18.72 -9.92 -5.28
C THR A 68 -18.89 -10.84 -4.08
N VAL A 69 -19.60 -10.40 -3.07
CA VAL A 69 -19.93 -11.22 -1.90
C VAL A 69 -20.77 -12.41 -2.35
N SER A 70 -20.30 -13.62 -2.05
CA SER A 70 -20.94 -14.88 -2.45
C SER A 70 -21.56 -15.65 -1.29
N ALA A 71 -21.10 -15.39 -0.05
CA ALA A 71 -21.69 -15.93 1.18
C ALA A 71 -21.37 -15.00 2.36
N ILE A 72 -22.21 -15.04 3.38
CA ILE A 72 -22.03 -14.31 4.64
C ILE A 72 -22.20 -15.28 5.80
N GLY A 73 -21.33 -15.19 6.80
CA GLY A 73 -21.40 -15.95 8.03
C GLY A 73 -22.42 -15.39 9.02
N GLU A 74 -22.65 -16.13 10.09
CA GLU A 74 -23.53 -15.70 11.18
C GLU A 74 -23.02 -14.40 11.82
N GLY A 75 -23.92 -13.47 12.15
CA GLY A 75 -23.61 -12.21 12.83
C GLY A 75 -23.10 -11.08 11.93
N VAL A 76 -22.90 -11.32 10.64
CA VAL A 76 -22.51 -10.26 9.69
C VAL A 76 -23.66 -9.30 9.46
N ALA A 77 -23.38 -8.00 9.53
CA ALA A 77 -24.34 -6.93 9.24
C ALA A 77 -23.70 -5.88 8.30
N GLY A 78 -24.54 -5.17 7.55
CA GLY A 78 -24.10 -4.08 6.65
C GLY A 78 -23.53 -4.52 5.32
N VAL A 79 -23.45 -5.85 5.04
CA VAL A 79 -23.00 -6.43 3.78
C VAL A 79 -23.99 -7.51 3.37
N ALA A 80 -24.30 -7.61 2.09
CA ALA A 80 -25.22 -8.61 1.54
C ALA A 80 -24.58 -9.43 0.40
N VAL A 81 -25.08 -10.64 0.18
CA VAL A 81 -24.72 -11.44 -1.01
C VAL A 81 -25.09 -10.67 -2.27
N GLY A 82 -24.15 -10.58 -3.19
CA GLY A 82 -24.27 -9.79 -4.42
C GLY A 82 -23.63 -8.42 -4.37
N ASP A 83 -23.26 -7.92 -3.19
CA ASP A 83 -22.57 -6.62 -3.06
C ASP A 83 -21.19 -6.65 -3.74
N ALA A 84 -20.88 -5.59 -4.49
CA ALA A 84 -19.54 -5.33 -5.01
C ALA A 84 -18.66 -4.72 -3.92
N VAL A 85 -17.57 -5.41 -3.58
CA VAL A 85 -16.70 -5.06 -2.45
C VAL A 85 -15.23 -5.13 -2.79
N CYS A 86 -14.41 -4.44 -1.98
CA CYS A 86 -12.98 -4.69 -1.89
C CYS A 86 -12.60 -4.93 -0.43
N ALA A 87 -11.52 -5.67 -0.18
CA ALA A 87 -11.17 -6.12 1.15
C ALA A 87 -9.66 -6.16 1.39
N LEU A 88 -9.28 -5.83 2.64
CA LEU A 88 -7.93 -5.98 3.16
C LEU A 88 -7.78 -7.38 3.76
N LEU A 89 -6.78 -8.15 3.32
CA LEU A 89 -6.58 -9.54 3.70
C LEU A 89 -5.31 -9.74 4.55
N PRO A 90 -5.30 -10.75 5.42
CA PRO A 90 -4.06 -11.22 6.06
C PRO A 90 -3.19 -12.06 5.10
N GLY A 91 -3.71 -12.48 3.97
CA GLY A 91 -3.16 -13.33 2.94
C GLY A 91 -4.27 -13.99 2.14
N GLY A 92 -3.93 -14.74 1.10
CA GLY A 92 -4.90 -15.58 0.39
C GLY A 92 -5.64 -14.90 -0.78
N GLY A 93 -5.27 -13.69 -1.17
CA GLY A 93 -5.96 -12.96 -2.24
C GLY A 93 -5.68 -13.46 -3.66
N TYR A 94 -4.61 -14.21 -3.89
CA TYR A 94 -4.30 -14.76 -5.22
C TYR A 94 -5.10 -16.04 -5.46
N ALA A 95 -6.42 -15.92 -5.50
CA ALA A 95 -7.35 -17.03 -5.61
C ALA A 95 -8.68 -16.55 -6.23
N GLU A 96 -9.50 -17.48 -6.68
CA GLU A 96 -10.86 -17.19 -7.17
C GLU A 96 -11.86 -16.87 -6.03
N GLN A 97 -11.54 -17.26 -4.79
CA GLN A 97 -12.33 -16.95 -3.62
C GLN A 97 -11.43 -16.47 -2.48
N ALA A 98 -11.95 -15.54 -1.68
CA ALA A 98 -11.33 -15.11 -0.42
C ALA A 98 -12.38 -15.10 0.70
N VAL A 99 -11.95 -15.44 1.91
CA VAL A 99 -12.77 -15.30 3.12
C VAL A 99 -12.08 -14.31 4.05
N VAL A 100 -12.86 -13.39 4.60
CA VAL A 100 -12.34 -12.29 5.41
C VAL A 100 -13.37 -11.83 6.44
N ASP A 101 -12.92 -11.32 7.58
CA ASP A 101 -13.77 -10.64 8.56
C ASP A 101 -14.53 -9.47 7.90
N ALA A 102 -15.83 -9.38 8.16
CA ALA A 102 -16.70 -8.37 7.55
C ALA A 102 -16.25 -6.92 7.85
N GLY A 103 -15.55 -6.69 8.97
CA GLY A 103 -14.99 -5.39 9.32
C GLY A 103 -13.82 -4.95 8.44
N LEU A 104 -13.25 -5.85 7.65
CA LEU A 104 -12.18 -5.57 6.69
C LEU A 104 -12.67 -5.38 5.25
N VAL A 105 -13.98 -5.30 5.07
CA VAL A 105 -14.63 -5.15 3.76
C VAL A 105 -15.11 -3.71 3.59
N LEU A 106 -14.90 -3.17 2.39
CA LEU A 106 -15.38 -1.84 1.98
C LEU A 106 -16.21 -1.97 0.70
N PRO A 107 -17.26 -1.16 0.51
CA PRO A 107 -17.97 -1.13 -0.75
C PRO A 107 -17.04 -0.63 -1.87
N VAL A 108 -17.20 -1.13 -3.09
CA VAL A 108 -16.52 -0.56 -4.26
C VAL A 108 -17.03 0.87 -4.48
N PRO A 109 -16.13 1.89 -4.60
CA PRO A 109 -16.57 3.25 -4.91
C PRO A 109 -17.32 3.31 -6.24
N SER A 110 -18.39 4.11 -6.31
CA SER A 110 -19.35 4.11 -7.44
C SER A 110 -18.73 4.45 -8.80
N ASN A 111 -17.60 5.13 -8.81
CA ASN A 111 -16.84 5.55 -10.00
C ASN A 111 -15.59 4.70 -10.30
N VAL A 112 -15.41 3.58 -9.60
CA VAL A 112 -14.29 2.66 -9.79
C VAL A 112 -14.82 1.30 -10.26
N SER A 113 -14.16 0.69 -11.24
CA SER A 113 -14.53 -0.68 -11.65
C SER A 113 -14.24 -1.68 -10.52
N VAL A 114 -15.00 -2.79 -10.48
CA VAL A 114 -14.76 -3.83 -9.47
C VAL A 114 -13.32 -4.34 -9.56
N LEU A 115 -12.77 -4.52 -10.76
CA LEU A 115 -11.38 -4.94 -10.94
C LEU A 115 -10.38 -3.93 -10.37
N ASP A 116 -10.54 -2.65 -10.70
CA ASP A 116 -9.59 -1.60 -10.27
C ASP A 116 -9.68 -1.34 -8.76
N ALA A 117 -10.81 -1.65 -8.12
CA ALA A 117 -10.98 -1.53 -6.69
C ALA A 117 -10.05 -2.45 -5.89
N ALA A 118 -9.51 -3.53 -6.50
CA ALA A 118 -8.47 -4.36 -5.91
C ALA A 118 -7.14 -3.60 -5.64
N ALA A 119 -6.98 -2.41 -6.21
CA ALA A 119 -5.81 -1.56 -6.00
C ALA A 119 -5.92 -0.64 -4.78
N LEU A 120 -7.01 -0.67 -4.02
CA LEU A 120 -7.30 0.33 -2.98
C LEU A 120 -6.99 -0.12 -1.56
N PRO A 121 -7.43 -1.28 -1.05
CA PRO A 121 -7.46 -1.58 0.39
C PRO A 121 -6.09 -1.47 1.06
N GLU A 122 -5.07 -2.12 0.53
CA GLU A 122 -3.74 -2.17 1.15
C GLU A 122 -3.05 -0.80 1.11
N VAL A 123 -3.06 -0.12 -0.04
CA VAL A 123 -2.34 1.15 -0.18
C VAL A 123 -3.02 2.29 0.56
N VAL A 124 -4.36 2.33 0.57
CA VAL A 124 -5.10 3.38 1.28
C VAL A 124 -4.96 3.18 2.79
N ALA A 125 -5.11 1.93 3.29
CA ALA A 125 -4.92 1.62 4.71
C ALA A 125 -3.48 1.90 5.17
N THR A 126 -2.47 1.56 4.34
CA THR A 126 -1.07 1.84 4.63
C THR A 126 -0.80 3.34 4.74
N VAL A 127 -1.25 4.13 3.76
CA VAL A 127 -1.08 5.59 3.77
C VAL A 127 -1.82 6.20 4.96
N TRP A 128 -3.10 5.85 5.12
CA TRP A 128 -3.94 6.45 6.16
C TRP A 128 -3.39 6.19 7.56
N SER A 129 -3.08 4.93 7.87
CA SER A 129 -2.57 4.56 9.20
C SER A 129 -1.23 5.20 9.53
N ASN A 130 -0.33 5.36 8.56
CA ASN A 130 1.00 5.90 8.81
C ASN A 130 1.04 7.43 8.74
N VAL A 131 0.51 8.01 7.67
CA VAL A 131 0.64 9.46 7.41
C VAL A 131 -0.37 10.27 8.24
N PHE A 132 -1.62 9.78 8.35
CA PHE A 132 -2.69 10.56 8.97
C PHE A 132 -3.02 10.14 10.41
N MET A 133 -3.04 8.83 10.73
CA MET A 133 -3.33 8.41 12.11
C MET A 133 -2.10 8.52 13.01
N LEU A 134 -0.93 8.01 12.60
CA LEU A 134 0.28 8.01 13.42
C LEU A 134 1.09 9.31 13.30
N ALA A 135 1.46 9.71 12.10
CA ALA A 135 2.23 10.93 11.89
C ALA A 135 1.38 12.20 12.00
N GLN A 136 0.05 12.10 11.92
CA GLN A 136 -0.89 13.23 12.05
C GLN A 136 -0.53 14.39 11.11
N LEU A 137 -0.30 14.10 9.83
CA LEU A 137 -0.04 15.12 8.82
C LEU A 137 -1.22 16.11 8.77
N GLN A 138 -0.90 17.41 8.85
CA GLN A 138 -1.89 18.49 8.85
C GLN A 138 -1.92 19.23 7.50
N PRO A 139 -3.04 19.87 7.14
CA PRO A 139 -3.06 20.81 6.02
C PRO A 139 -1.98 21.87 6.15
N GLY A 140 -1.29 22.16 5.05
CA GLY A 140 -0.15 23.11 5.00
C GLY A 140 1.21 22.51 5.39
N GLU A 141 1.26 21.36 6.10
CA GLU A 141 2.52 20.65 6.33
C GLU A 141 3.07 20.01 5.04
N THR A 142 4.38 19.76 5.04
CA THR A 142 5.09 19.14 3.90
C THR A 142 5.30 17.65 4.13
N LEU A 143 4.82 16.83 3.18
CA LEU A 143 5.05 15.40 3.11
C LEU A 143 6.15 15.09 2.07
N LEU A 144 7.23 14.43 2.51
CA LEU A 144 8.19 13.78 1.62
C LEU A 144 7.80 12.30 1.43
N VAL A 145 7.65 11.87 0.16
CA VAL A 145 7.33 10.48 -0.18
C VAL A 145 8.47 9.85 -0.97
N HIS A 146 9.11 8.83 -0.43
CA HIS A 146 10.05 8.02 -1.23
C HIS A 146 9.29 7.00 -2.09
N GLY A 147 9.74 6.81 -3.33
CA GLY A 147 9.04 5.93 -4.28
C GLY A 147 7.66 6.45 -4.70
N GLY A 148 7.57 7.73 -5.05
CA GLY A 148 6.34 8.45 -5.39
C GLY A 148 5.48 7.84 -6.50
N THR A 149 6.05 6.96 -7.34
CA THR A 149 5.30 6.26 -8.41
C THR A 149 4.89 4.84 -8.04
N SER A 150 5.16 4.35 -6.83
CA SER A 150 4.61 3.08 -6.34
C SER A 150 3.11 3.20 -6.06
N GLY A 151 2.42 2.08 -5.85
CA GLY A 151 1.01 2.10 -5.46
C GLY A 151 0.78 2.91 -4.18
N VAL A 152 1.61 2.73 -3.15
CA VAL A 152 1.57 3.52 -1.90
C VAL A 152 1.92 4.98 -2.16
N GLY A 153 2.97 5.24 -2.97
CA GLY A 153 3.42 6.60 -3.27
C GLY A 153 2.38 7.43 -4.01
N THR A 154 1.78 6.87 -5.08
CA THR A 154 0.73 7.56 -5.84
C THR A 154 -0.50 7.86 -4.99
N MET A 155 -0.86 6.94 -4.10
CA MET A 155 -1.96 7.11 -3.16
C MET A 155 -1.65 8.18 -2.10
N ALA A 156 -0.44 8.17 -1.53
CA ALA A 156 0.00 9.16 -0.54
C ALA A 156 -0.01 10.58 -1.12
N ILE A 157 0.52 10.75 -2.34
CA ILE A 157 0.51 12.04 -3.03
C ILE A 157 -0.91 12.57 -3.19
N GLN A 158 -1.81 11.75 -3.75
CA GLN A 158 -3.19 12.18 -4.03
C GLN A 158 -3.97 12.51 -2.75
N ILE A 159 -3.91 11.65 -1.72
CA ILE A 159 -4.64 11.91 -0.46
C ILE A 159 -4.09 13.16 0.23
N ALA A 160 -2.75 13.30 0.35
CA ALA A 160 -2.14 14.44 1.03
C ALA A 160 -2.43 15.75 0.31
N THR A 161 -2.35 15.77 -1.03
CA THR A 161 -2.69 16.94 -1.84
C THR A 161 -4.17 17.30 -1.70
N ALA A 162 -5.08 16.31 -1.78
CA ALA A 162 -6.52 16.53 -1.62
C ALA A 162 -6.90 17.09 -0.24
N LEU A 163 -6.11 16.75 0.80
CA LEU A 163 -6.30 17.24 2.16
C LEU A 163 -5.50 18.53 2.47
N GLY A 164 -4.88 19.15 1.45
CA GLY A 164 -4.25 20.46 1.57
C GLY A 164 -2.82 20.47 2.09
N SER A 165 -2.11 19.32 2.07
CA SER A 165 -0.69 19.26 2.39
C SER A 165 0.17 19.53 1.14
N ARG A 166 1.39 20.04 1.33
CA ARG A 166 2.41 20.18 0.29
C ARG A 166 3.13 18.84 0.12
N VAL A 167 3.36 18.39 -1.09
CA VAL A 167 3.99 17.08 -1.32
C VAL A 167 5.22 17.22 -2.22
N ILE A 168 6.32 16.61 -1.79
CA ILE A 168 7.52 16.38 -2.60
C ILE A 168 7.78 14.87 -2.62
N ALA A 169 8.08 14.30 -3.80
CA ALA A 169 8.22 12.85 -3.91
C ALA A 169 9.39 12.45 -4.81
N THR A 170 10.08 11.37 -4.44
CA THR A 170 11.23 10.87 -5.18
C THR A 170 10.87 9.77 -6.16
N ALA A 171 11.54 9.76 -7.32
CA ALA A 171 11.47 8.70 -8.32
C ALA A 171 12.83 8.52 -9.02
N GLY A 172 13.00 7.46 -9.80
CA GLY A 172 14.29 7.11 -10.39
C GLY A 172 14.36 7.32 -11.90
N SER A 173 13.55 8.21 -12.49
CA SER A 173 13.67 8.62 -13.87
C SER A 173 12.84 9.87 -14.18
N PRO A 174 13.21 10.65 -15.21
CA PRO A 174 12.45 11.85 -15.62
C PRO A 174 10.97 11.56 -15.96
N LYS A 175 10.69 10.42 -16.60
CA LYS A 175 9.29 10.00 -16.89
C LYS A 175 8.48 9.85 -15.61
N LYS A 176 9.07 9.26 -14.57
CA LYS A 176 8.41 9.05 -13.27
C LYS A 176 8.27 10.35 -12.50
N VAL A 177 9.24 11.25 -12.60
CA VAL A 177 9.16 12.62 -12.05
C VAL A 177 7.99 13.39 -12.66
N ALA A 178 7.90 13.43 -13.98
CA ALA A 178 6.79 14.08 -14.68
C ALA A 178 5.41 13.49 -14.29
N PHE A 179 5.35 12.17 -14.01
CA PHE A 179 4.12 11.55 -13.52
C PHE A 179 3.76 12.04 -12.10
N ILE A 180 4.73 12.15 -11.19
CA ILE A 180 4.52 12.71 -9.85
C ILE A 180 3.96 14.14 -9.95
N GLU A 181 4.54 14.96 -10.83
CA GLU A 181 4.10 16.34 -11.05
C GLU A 181 2.67 16.41 -11.58
N SER A 182 2.26 15.46 -12.42
CA SER A 182 0.87 15.35 -12.91
C SER A 182 -0.15 15.01 -11.79
N LEU A 183 0.32 14.52 -10.65
CA LEU A 183 -0.50 14.28 -9.45
C LEU A 183 -0.54 15.49 -8.50
N GLY A 184 0.11 16.62 -8.85
CA GLY A 184 0.13 17.84 -8.05
C GLY A 184 1.25 17.90 -6.99
N ALA A 185 2.25 17.04 -7.05
CA ALA A 185 3.42 17.05 -6.17
C ALA A 185 4.68 17.55 -6.90
N THR A 186 5.69 17.96 -6.16
CA THR A 186 7.03 18.23 -6.71
C THR A 186 7.79 16.92 -6.85
N GLY A 187 8.28 16.61 -8.06
CA GLY A 187 9.05 15.41 -8.34
C GLY A 187 10.55 15.63 -8.21
N VAL A 188 11.26 14.62 -7.68
CA VAL A 188 12.73 14.60 -7.57
C VAL A 188 13.29 13.33 -8.15
N ASP A 189 14.20 13.44 -9.13
CA ASP A 189 14.96 12.29 -9.62
C ASP A 189 16.14 12.03 -8.69
N TYR A 190 16.00 11.04 -7.80
CA TYR A 190 17.04 10.71 -6.81
C TYR A 190 18.34 10.17 -7.43
N ARG A 191 18.37 9.90 -8.74
CA ARG A 191 19.60 9.51 -9.45
C ARG A 191 20.40 10.71 -9.95
N ALA A 192 19.74 11.83 -10.17
CA ALA A 192 20.34 13.06 -10.67
C ALA A 192 20.54 14.11 -9.55
N ASP A 193 19.66 14.10 -8.55
CA ASP A 193 19.58 15.14 -7.51
C ASP A 193 19.76 14.56 -6.09
N ASP A 194 20.27 15.38 -5.17
CA ASP A 194 20.18 15.10 -3.73
C ASP A 194 18.80 15.55 -3.22
N PHE A 195 17.96 14.58 -2.83
CA PHE A 195 16.64 14.90 -2.33
C PHE A 195 16.65 15.75 -1.04
N VAL A 196 17.73 15.73 -0.25
CA VAL A 196 17.85 16.56 0.95
C VAL A 196 17.93 18.04 0.56
N GLU A 197 18.74 18.37 -0.47
CA GLU A 197 18.83 19.72 -1.01
C GLU A 197 17.50 20.16 -1.63
N LYS A 198 16.86 19.26 -2.41
CA LYS A 198 15.54 19.57 -3.02
C LYS A 198 14.45 19.81 -1.98
N VAL A 199 14.45 19.08 -0.86
CA VAL A 199 13.52 19.34 0.26
C VAL A 199 13.83 20.70 0.89
N SER A 200 15.12 21.02 1.10
CA SER A 200 15.56 22.34 1.62
C SER A 200 15.03 23.48 0.73
N ASP A 201 15.28 23.39 -0.59
CA ASP A 201 14.81 24.38 -1.57
C ASP A 201 13.28 24.50 -1.58
N PHE A 202 12.57 23.34 -1.55
CA PHE A 202 11.10 23.30 -1.60
C PHE A 202 10.43 23.90 -0.35
N THR A 203 11.14 23.86 0.78
CA THR A 203 10.60 24.26 2.09
C THR A 203 11.22 25.53 2.66
N ASP A 204 12.05 26.25 1.89
CA ASP A 204 12.81 27.40 2.36
C ASP A 204 13.60 27.06 3.65
N ASP A 205 14.36 25.94 3.62
CA ASP A 205 15.16 25.36 4.70
C ASP A 205 14.38 24.84 5.93
N ALA A 206 13.04 24.87 5.91
CA ALA A 206 12.24 24.37 7.04
C ALA A 206 12.31 22.84 7.19
N GLY A 207 12.45 22.11 6.09
CA GLY A 207 12.44 20.65 6.04
C GLY A 207 11.03 20.04 5.90
N ALA A 208 10.96 18.72 5.73
CA ALA A 208 9.70 17.98 5.62
C ALA A 208 9.12 17.68 7.02
N ASP A 209 7.84 17.94 7.21
CA ASP A 209 7.14 17.64 8.46
C ASP A 209 6.92 16.15 8.65
N VAL A 210 6.59 15.44 7.56
CA VAL A 210 6.43 13.99 7.55
C VAL A 210 7.23 13.40 6.39
N VAL A 211 7.94 12.29 6.66
CA VAL A 211 8.61 11.48 5.65
C VAL A 211 7.94 10.10 5.62
N LEU A 212 7.40 9.71 4.49
CA LEU A 212 6.94 8.35 4.23
C LEU A 212 8.05 7.58 3.50
N ASP A 213 8.72 6.69 4.24
CA ASP A 213 9.89 5.97 3.78
C ASP A 213 9.56 4.52 3.39
N LEU A 214 9.65 4.24 2.08
CA LEU A 214 9.50 2.92 1.47
C LEU A 214 10.85 2.27 1.12
N VAL A 215 11.98 2.90 1.48
CA VAL A 215 13.34 2.46 1.11
C VAL A 215 14.07 1.89 2.31
N GLY A 216 14.06 2.59 3.44
CA GLY A 216 14.76 2.20 4.65
C GLY A 216 16.29 2.29 4.53
N GLY A 217 17.01 1.51 5.37
CA GLY A 217 18.45 1.37 5.30
C GLY A 217 19.20 2.69 5.26
N ASP A 218 19.95 2.92 4.19
CA ASP A 218 20.80 4.09 4.00
C ASP A 218 20.05 5.43 3.88
N TYR A 219 18.74 5.38 3.61
CA TYR A 219 17.93 6.59 3.51
C TYR A 219 17.67 7.25 4.86
N LEU A 220 17.69 6.50 5.97
CA LEU A 220 17.30 7.02 7.27
C LEU A 220 18.14 8.23 7.71
N ALA A 221 19.47 8.18 7.55
CA ALA A 221 20.35 9.30 7.91
C ALA A 221 20.07 10.56 7.06
N ARG A 222 19.74 10.37 5.79
CA ARG A 222 19.38 11.46 4.87
C ARG A 222 17.98 12.00 5.18
N ASN A 223 17.04 11.13 5.52
CA ASN A 223 15.68 11.50 5.96
C ASN A 223 15.73 12.39 7.21
N ILE A 224 16.61 12.08 8.19
CA ILE A 224 16.78 12.91 9.38
C ILE A 224 17.32 14.30 9.00
N ARG A 225 18.22 14.41 8.02
CA ARG A 225 18.70 15.72 7.53
C ARG A 225 17.60 16.54 6.86
N ALA A 226 16.77 15.88 6.06
CA ALA A 226 15.66 16.51 5.35
C ALA A 226 14.46 16.87 6.26
N LEU A 227 14.44 16.36 7.50
CA LEU A 227 13.32 16.51 8.43
C LEU A 227 13.20 17.94 8.96
N ALA A 228 11.99 18.43 9.11
CA ALA A 228 11.69 19.65 9.85
C ALA A 228 11.90 19.45 11.36
N VAL A 229 11.98 20.54 12.12
CA VAL A 229 12.01 20.49 13.60
C VAL A 229 10.65 20.00 14.12
N GLY A 230 10.63 18.91 14.87
CA GLY A 230 9.42 18.23 15.32
C GLY A 230 8.88 17.23 14.31
N GLY A 231 9.57 17.02 13.19
CA GLY A 231 9.13 16.15 12.11
C GLY A 231 9.11 14.66 12.46
N ARG A 232 8.47 13.88 11.59
CA ARG A 232 8.13 12.46 11.80
C ARG A 232 8.51 11.63 10.59
N ILE A 233 9.24 10.52 10.80
CA ILE A 233 9.60 9.55 9.77
C ILE A 233 8.78 8.29 9.99
N MET A 234 8.04 7.88 8.95
CA MET A 234 7.25 6.66 8.91
C MET A 234 7.95 5.65 7.99
N SER A 235 8.71 4.73 8.57
CA SER A 235 9.38 3.66 7.81
C SER A 235 8.44 2.46 7.70
N ILE A 236 8.08 2.10 6.46
CA ILE A 236 7.13 1.02 6.15
C ILE A 236 7.74 -0.09 5.29
N ALA A 237 9.00 0.05 4.92
CA ALA A 237 9.78 -0.96 4.20
C ALA A 237 11.28 -0.74 4.44
N ASN A 238 12.08 -1.77 4.18
CA ASN A 238 13.53 -1.78 4.36
C ASN A 238 14.25 -2.38 3.13
N ARG A 239 13.90 -1.91 1.94
CA ARG A 239 14.39 -2.45 0.66
C ARG A 239 15.90 -2.29 0.44
N SER A 240 16.54 -1.29 1.08
CA SER A 240 17.98 -1.05 0.99
C SER A 240 18.80 -1.74 2.10
N GLY A 241 18.18 -2.58 2.93
CA GLY A 241 18.82 -3.36 3.98
C GLY A 241 18.21 -3.18 5.36
N ASP A 242 18.43 -4.16 6.24
CA ASP A 242 17.81 -4.23 7.57
C ASP A 242 18.43 -3.29 8.59
N LEU A 243 19.67 -2.86 8.35
CA LEU A 243 20.42 -2.00 9.28
C LEU A 243 20.52 -0.58 8.73
N SER A 244 20.29 0.37 9.62
CA SER A 244 20.48 1.79 9.36
C SER A 244 21.43 2.39 10.37
N THR A 245 22.41 3.18 9.91
CA THR A 245 23.28 3.96 10.78
C THR A 245 22.93 5.44 10.68
N PHE A 246 22.66 6.09 11.80
CA PHE A 246 22.37 7.51 11.84
C PHE A 246 22.91 8.18 13.11
N SER A 247 23.06 9.50 13.08
CA SER A 247 23.43 10.30 14.23
C SER A 247 22.23 10.56 15.13
N LEU A 248 22.23 10.02 16.34
CA LEU A 248 21.20 10.34 17.34
C LEU A 248 21.20 11.84 17.67
N GLY A 249 22.38 12.50 17.70
CA GLY A 249 22.48 13.95 17.89
C GLY A 249 21.76 14.74 16.80
N SER A 250 21.83 14.30 15.54
CA SER A 250 21.09 14.95 14.45
C SER A 250 19.58 14.82 14.65
N LEU A 251 19.09 13.65 15.08
CA LEU A 251 17.67 13.44 15.38
C LEU A 251 17.21 14.29 16.58
N MET A 252 18.06 14.41 17.63
CA MET A 252 17.77 15.26 18.79
C MET A 252 17.65 16.74 18.40
N MET A 253 18.53 17.26 17.54
CA MET A 253 18.44 18.64 17.04
C MET A 253 17.15 18.91 16.28
N LYS A 254 16.63 17.91 15.57
CA LYS A 254 15.33 17.97 14.89
C LYS A 254 14.14 17.72 15.83
N ARG A 255 14.35 17.29 17.08
CA ARG A 255 13.29 16.79 17.97
C ARG A 255 12.40 15.78 17.24
N GLY A 256 13.03 15.01 16.33
CA GLY A 256 12.37 14.14 15.39
C GLY A 256 11.87 12.85 16.03
N ARG A 257 10.94 12.19 15.36
CA ARG A 257 10.40 10.90 15.72
C ARG A 257 10.54 9.94 14.55
N ILE A 258 10.76 8.65 14.87
CA ILE A 258 10.84 7.58 13.89
C ILE A 258 9.88 6.48 14.32
N TRP A 259 8.98 6.08 13.44
CA TRP A 259 8.17 4.88 13.58
C TRP A 259 8.49 3.90 12.46
N ALA A 260 8.63 2.63 12.83
CA ALA A 260 8.66 1.52 11.88
C ALA A 260 7.39 0.69 12.08
N THR A 261 6.63 0.46 11.02
CA THR A 261 5.32 -0.18 11.12
C THR A 261 5.08 -1.21 10.04
N THR A 262 4.17 -2.14 10.33
CA THR A 262 3.59 -3.05 9.35
C THR A 262 2.07 -3.01 9.47
N LEU A 263 1.33 -3.08 8.37
CA LEU A 263 -0.13 -3.13 8.41
C LEU A 263 -0.63 -4.55 8.75
N ARG A 264 -0.05 -5.56 8.12
CA ARG A 264 -0.48 -6.96 8.17
C ARG A 264 -0.49 -7.55 9.60
N PHE A 265 0.48 -7.16 10.44
CA PHE A 265 0.63 -7.68 11.81
C PHE A 265 -0.12 -6.88 12.87
N ARG A 266 -0.90 -5.88 12.48
CA ARG A 266 -1.82 -5.21 13.40
C ARG A 266 -2.96 -6.15 13.77
N SER A 267 -3.50 -5.98 14.98
CA SER A 267 -4.69 -6.72 15.42
C SER A 267 -5.87 -6.48 14.46
N LEU A 268 -6.84 -7.39 14.45
CA LEU A 268 -8.07 -7.21 13.68
C LEU A 268 -8.76 -5.88 14.01
N ALA A 269 -8.88 -5.56 15.31
CA ALA A 269 -9.52 -4.33 15.78
C ALA A 269 -8.83 -3.07 15.22
N GLU A 270 -7.50 -3.01 15.22
CA GLU A 270 -6.76 -1.88 14.65
C GLU A 270 -6.97 -1.76 13.14
N ARG A 271 -6.97 -2.88 12.41
CA ARG A 271 -7.21 -2.88 10.96
C ARG A 271 -8.63 -2.42 10.63
N VAL A 272 -9.62 -2.87 11.40
CA VAL A 272 -11.02 -2.42 11.28
C VAL A 272 -11.13 -0.92 11.53
N GLU A 273 -10.51 -0.40 12.61
CA GLU A 273 -10.47 1.05 12.90
C GLU A 273 -9.87 1.84 11.74
N ILE A 274 -8.76 1.36 11.18
CA ILE A 274 -8.12 2.01 10.01
C ILE A 274 -9.10 2.05 8.83
N LEU A 275 -9.74 0.93 8.48
CA LEU A 275 -10.65 0.87 7.33
C LEU A 275 -11.93 1.70 7.55
N GLN A 276 -12.45 1.78 8.76
CA GLN A 276 -13.57 2.67 9.09
C GLN A 276 -13.18 4.14 8.90
N ALA A 277 -11.99 4.54 9.35
CA ALA A 277 -11.48 5.89 9.15
C ALA A 277 -11.23 6.20 7.67
N VAL A 278 -10.68 5.25 6.93
CA VAL A 278 -10.51 5.30 5.46
C VAL A 278 -11.85 5.47 4.76
N HIS A 279 -12.85 4.64 5.06
CA HIS A 279 -14.18 4.72 4.47
C HIS A 279 -14.83 6.09 4.72
N LYS A 280 -14.71 6.60 5.94
CA LYS A 280 -15.26 7.90 6.32
C LYS A 280 -14.61 9.07 5.60
N THR A 281 -13.29 9.01 5.35
CA THR A 281 -12.53 10.21 4.91
C THR A 281 -12.03 10.09 3.49
N VAL A 282 -11.51 8.93 3.07
CA VAL A 282 -10.88 8.78 1.74
C VAL A 282 -11.89 8.34 0.67
N TRP A 283 -12.89 7.52 1.02
CA TRP A 283 -13.91 7.10 0.06
C TRP A 283 -14.64 8.29 -0.60
N PRO A 284 -15.08 9.33 0.15
CA PRO A 284 -15.65 10.53 -0.49
C PRO A 284 -14.69 11.24 -1.45
N LEU A 285 -13.37 11.22 -1.18
CA LEU A 285 -12.39 11.80 -2.10
C LEU A 285 -12.25 10.98 -3.39
N ILE A 286 -12.36 9.65 -3.29
CA ILE A 286 -12.36 8.76 -4.46
C ILE A 286 -13.63 8.98 -5.27
N GLU A 287 -14.79 8.98 -4.65
CA GLU A 287 -16.08 9.18 -5.32
C GLU A 287 -16.20 10.59 -5.97
N ALA A 288 -15.53 11.59 -5.41
CA ALA A 288 -15.41 12.93 -6.01
C ALA A 288 -14.38 12.99 -7.16
N GLY A 289 -13.60 11.90 -7.39
CA GLY A 289 -12.57 11.84 -8.44
C GLY A 289 -11.25 12.56 -8.11
N TRP A 290 -11.08 13.03 -6.87
CA TRP A 290 -9.84 13.68 -6.42
C TRP A 290 -8.72 12.68 -6.13
N VAL A 291 -9.10 11.47 -5.74
CA VAL A 291 -8.21 10.32 -5.52
C VAL A 291 -8.69 9.19 -6.40
N LYS A 292 -7.77 8.50 -7.07
CA LYS A 292 -8.11 7.37 -7.94
C LYS A 292 -7.03 6.30 -7.89
N PRO A 293 -7.37 5.01 -8.06
CA PRO A 293 -6.37 3.97 -8.26
C PRO A 293 -5.60 4.24 -9.56
N ILE A 294 -4.28 4.16 -9.48
CA ILE A 294 -3.38 4.23 -10.63
C ILE A 294 -2.96 2.81 -10.96
N ILE A 295 -3.40 2.29 -12.09
CA ILE A 295 -3.11 0.92 -12.52
C ILE A 295 -2.01 0.96 -13.60
N ASP A 296 -0.91 0.25 -13.36
CA ASP A 296 0.17 0.06 -14.33
C ASP A 296 -0.19 -1.01 -15.36
N SER A 297 -0.60 -2.16 -14.86
CA SER A 297 -0.88 -3.35 -15.68
C SER A 297 -1.78 -4.34 -14.95
N THR A 298 -2.46 -5.17 -15.75
CA THR A 298 -3.28 -6.28 -15.26
C THR A 298 -2.83 -7.56 -15.94
N TYR A 299 -2.66 -8.61 -15.18
CA TYR A 299 -2.30 -9.96 -15.61
C TYR A 299 -3.40 -10.93 -15.22
N ASP A 300 -3.53 -12.03 -15.92
CA ASP A 300 -4.39 -13.11 -15.45
C ASP A 300 -3.76 -13.82 -14.23
N LEU A 301 -4.57 -14.45 -13.40
CA LEU A 301 -4.09 -15.13 -12.18
C LEU A 301 -2.97 -16.15 -12.48
N SER A 302 -3.03 -16.83 -13.63
CA SER A 302 -2.01 -17.75 -14.11
C SER A 302 -0.68 -17.07 -14.48
N GLU A 303 -0.68 -15.76 -14.67
CA GLU A 303 0.48 -14.95 -15.03
C GLU A 303 1.11 -14.25 -13.80
N ALA A 304 0.78 -14.71 -12.59
CA ALA A 304 1.35 -14.17 -11.35
C ALA A 304 2.88 -14.08 -11.35
N PRO A 305 3.65 -15.03 -11.95
CA PRO A 305 5.10 -14.85 -12.11
C PRO A 305 5.46 -13.58 -12.86
N ALA A 306 4.85 -13.32 -14.01
CA ALA A 306 5.13 -12.12 -14.82
C ALA A 306 4.72 -10.81 -14.11
N ALA A 307 3.63 -10.82 -13.35
CA ALA A 307 3.21 -9.70 -12.51
C ALA A 307 4.24 -9.38 -11.41
N HIS A 308 4.83 -10.41 -10.78
CA HIS A 308 5.89 -10.26 -9.80
C HIS A 308 7.19 -9.73 -10.43
N GLU A 309 7.62 -10.27 -11.56
CA GLU A 309 8.77 -9.76 -12.33
C GLU A 309 8.57 -8.29 -12.72
N ARG A 310 7.36 -7.91 -13.16
CA ARG A 310 7.01 -6.52 -13.46
C ARG A 310 7.21 -5.62 -12.25
N MET A 311 6.82 -6.06 -11.07
CA MET A 311 7.03 -5.30 -9.82
C MET A 311 8.51 -5.20 -9.46
N GLU A 312 9.26 -6.29 -9.53
CA GLU A 312 10.68 -6.35 -9.20
C GLU A 312 11.54 -5.52 -10.16
N SER A 313 11.14 -5.38 -11.43
CA SER A 313 11.82 -4.51 -12.41
C SER A 313 11.80 -3.03 -11.99
N SER A 314 10.96 -2.65 -11.03
CA SER A 314 10.73 -1.25 -10.61
C SER A 314 10.38 -0.30 -11.76
N ALA A 315 9.92 -0.81 -12.91
CA ALA A 315 9.53 0.01 -14.07
C ALA A 315 8.08 0.49 -14.02
N HIS A 316 7.24 -0.15 -13.19
CA HIS A 316 5.82 0.16 -13.05
C HIS A 316 5.55 1.55 -12.46
N ILE A 317 4.35 2.07 -12.74
CA ILE A 317 3.78 3.28 -12.15
C ILE A 317 2.39 2.95 -11.62
N GLY A 318 2.20 3.00 -10.30
CA GLY A 318 0.96 2.59 -9.65
C GLY A 318 0.92 1.12 -9.27
N LYS A 319 -0.26 0.52 -9.31
CA LYS A 319 -0.55 -0.85 -8.90
C LYS A 319 -0.52 -1.81 -10.08
N ILE A 320 -0.12 -3.03 -9.78
CA ILE A 320 -0.24 -4.19 -10.67
C ILE A 320 -1.37 -5.05 -10.13
N LEU A 321 -2.25 -5.51 -11.00
CA LEU A 321 -3.39 -6.34 -10.64
C LEU A 321 -3.28 -7.74 -11.24
N LEU A 322 -3.85 -8.73 -10.53
CA LEU A 322 -4.16 -10.05 -11.03
C LEU A 322 -5.68 -10.14 -11.21
N ARG A 323 -6.13 -10.58 -12.39
CA ARG A 323 -7.52 -10.90 -12.68
C ARG A 323 -7.77 -12.37 -12.35
N ALA A 324 -8.77 -12.64 -11.53
CA ALA A 324 -9.09 -14.01 -11.11
C ALA A 324 -10.09 -14.71 -12.05
N VAL A 325 -10.93 -13.96 -12.76
CA VAL A 325 -11.96 -14.43 -13.70
C VAL A 325 -11.98 -13.62 -14.99
#